data_69d144d3cde052fd7d4ae4e0c697fa6b
#
_entry.id   69d144d3cde052fd7d4ae4e0c697fa6b
#
_cell.length_a   1.000
_cell.length_b   1.000
_cell.length_c   1.000
_cell.angle_alpha   90.00
_cell.angle_beta   90.00
_cell.angle_gamma   90.00
#
_symmetry.space_group_name_H-M   'P 1'
#
loop_
_entity.id
_entity.type
_entity.pdbx_description
1 polymer ?
#
loop_
_entity_poly.entity_id
_entity_poly.type
_entity_poly.pdbx_seq_one_letter_code
_entity_poly.pdbx_strand_id
1 'polypeptide(L)'
;MIKLVILAIAFSVFIACENKQRSDAQTIEDNRKALEPTENKFPVMEIDSSTVDLGTIMQGDTIMHVYNFKNTGNMPLVLSNVNASCGCTTPSYSKEPVAPGERGFITVKFNSKGKEGKMNKTVTAFANTRPADNTVSFKIEVLTPKK
;
A
#
# COMPACT_ATOMS: atom_id res chain seq x y z
N MET A 1 7.61 -79.87 -16.96
CA MET A 1 7.98 -78.98 -15.87
C MET A 1 8.81 -77.75 -16.34
N ILE A 2 9.47 -77.76 -17.48
CA ILE A 2 10.30 -76.66 -17.99
C ILE A 2 9.49 -75.51 -18.62
N LYS A 3 8.29 -75.74 -19.15
CA LYS A 3 7.44 -74.73 -19.79
C LYS A 3 6.77 -73.75 -18.80
N LEU A 4 6.64 -74.11 -17.52
CA LEU A 4 6.00 -73.29 -16.50
C LEU A 4 6.97 -72.27 -15.87
N VAL A 5 8.28 -72.54 -15.92
CA VAL A 5 9.33 -71.67 -15.37
C VAL A 5 9.63 -70.50 -16.30
N ILE A 6 9.49 -70.70 -17.62
CA ILE A 6 9.76 -69.64 -18.62
C ILE A 6 8.66 -68.53 -18.60
N LEU A 7 7.43 -68.89 -18.23
CA LEU A 7 6.33 -67.92 -18.16
C LEU A 7 6.41 -66.96 -16.93
N ALA A 8 7.07 -67.42 -15.85
CA ALA A 8 7.25 -66.63 -14.64
C ALA A 8 8.37 -65.57 -14.76
N ILE A 9 9.36 -65.80 -15.63
CA ILE A 9 10.47 -64.85 -15.82
C ILE A 9 10.08 -63.68 -16.75
N ALA A 10 9.14 -63.90 -17.68
CA ALA A 10 8.69 -62.88 -18.61
C ALA A 10 7.80 -61.80 -17.93
N PHE A 11 7.19 -62.11 -16.76
CA PHE A 11 6.30 -61.18 -16.06
C PHE A 11 7.04 -60.20 -15.11
N SER A 12 8.27 -60.53 -14.70
CA SER A 12 9.04 -59.70 -13.77
C SER A 12 9.81 -58.55 -14.45
N VAL A 13 9.91 -58.49 -15.78
CA VAL A 13 10.65 -57.44 -16.49
C VAL A 13 9.76 -56.25 -16.84
N PHE A 14 8.42 -56.41 -16.80
CA PHE A 14 7.49 -55.31 -17.16
C PHE A 14 7.20 -54.32 -16.03
N ILE A 15 7.59 -54.62 -14.78
CA ILE A 15 7.30 -53.74 -13.62
C ILE A 15 8.39 -52.67 -13.40
N ALA A 16 9.55 -52.78 -14.06
CA ALA A 16 10.68 -51.87 -13.85
C ALA A 16 10.64 -50.56 -14.67
N CYS A 17 9.72 -50.40 -15.62
CA CYS A 17 9.65 -49.18 -16.46
C CYS A 17 8.62 -48.14 -16.01
N GLU A 18 7.73 -48.43 -15.04
CA GLU A 18 6.67 -47.50 -14.66
C GLU A 18 7.07 -46.50 -13.56
N ASN A 19 8.25 -46.68 -12.94
CA ASN A 19 8.65 -45.86 -11.81
C ASN A 19 9.56 -44.67 -12.17
N LYS A 20 9.94 -44.50 -13.44
CA LYS A 20 10.82 -43.39 -13.87
C LYS A 20 10.05 -42.19 -14.43
N GLN A 21 8.77 -42.34 -14.76
CA GLN A 21 7.95 -41.27 -15.34
C GLN A 21 7.18 -40.49 -14.31
N ARG A 22 7.09 -40.96 -13.04
CA ARG A 22 6.43 -40.24 -11.95
C ARG A 22 7.31 -39.16 -11.28
N SER A 23 8.63 -39.29 -11.35
CA SER A 23 9.54 -38.30 -10.75
C SER A 23 9.61 -37.00 -11.56
N ASP A 24 9.49 -37.11 -12.91
CA ASP A 24 9.62 -35.92 -13.76
C ASP A 24 8.35 -35.04 -13.77
N ALA A 25 7.16 -35.66 -13.61
CA ALA A 25 5.89 -34.93 -13.52
C ALA A 25 5.74 -34.17 -12.18
N GLN A 26 6.18 -34.78 -11.06
CA GLN A 26 6.13 -34.12 -9.76
C GLN A 26 7.13 -32.97 -9.65
N THR A 27 8.30 -33.06 -10.26
CA THR A 27 9.28 -31.97 -10.28
C THR A 27 8.80 -30.76 -11.10
N ILE A 28 7.95 -31.00 -12.11
CA ILE A 28 7.36 -29.92 -12.93
C ILE A 28 6.22 -29.22 -12.18
N GLU A 29 5.44 -29.93 -11.36
CA GLU A 29 4.38 -29.34 -10.56
C GLU A 29 4.93 -28.58 -9.36
N ASP A 30 5.98 -29.07 -8.70
CA ASP A 30 6.66 -28.33 -7.64
C ASP A 30 7.34 -27.05 -8.15
N ASN A 31 7.92 -27.07 -9.35
CA ASN A 31 8.45 -25.86 -10.00
C ASN A 31 7.34 -24.89 -10.47
N ARG A 32 6.15 -25.39 -10.84
CA ARG A 32 5.01 -24.55 -11.19
C ARG A 32 4.44 -23.81 -9.97
N LYS A 33 4.43 -24.47 -8.81
CA LYS A 33 3.98 -23.85 -7.55
C LYS A 33 4.99 -22.83 -7.03
N ALA A 34 6.28 -22.96 -7.37
CA ALA A 34 7.31 -21.96 -7.08
C ALA A 34 7.26 -20.73 -8.02
N LEU A 35 6.53 -20.83 -9.13
CA LEU A 35 6.30 -19.75 -10.13
C LEU A 35 4.90 -19.14 -10.02
N GLU A 36 4.09 -19.51 -9.01
CA GLU A 36 2.91 -18.73 -8.66
C GLU A 36 3.38 -17.29 -8.44
N PRO A 37 2.75 -16.27 -9.10
CA PRO A 37 3.12 -14.87 -8.87
C PRO A 37 3.01 -14.64 -7.36
N THR A 38 4.14 -14.34 -6.71
CA THR A 38 4.11 -13.89 -5.32
C THR A 38 3.07 -12.78 -5.28
N GLU A 39 1.93 -13.08 -4.67
CA GLU A 39 0.83 -12.16 -4.48
C GLU A 39 1.43 -10.81 -4.14
N ASN A 40 1.23 -9.80 -4.99
CA ASN A 40 1.87 -8.49 -4.87
C ASN A 40 1.60 -7.92 -3.47
N LYS A 41 2.48 -8.27 -2.52
CA LYS A 41 2.36 -7.87 -1.13
C LYS A 41 2.87 -6.44 -1.01
N PHE A 42 1.96 -5.50 -0.89
CA PHE A 42 2.27 -4.10 -0.62
C PHE A 42 1.14 -3.43 0.16
N PRO A 43 1.46 -2.40 0.93
CA PRO A 43 0.45 -1.59 1.60
C PRO A 43 -0.28 -0.70 0.59
N VAL A 44 -1.54 -0.38 0.89
CA VAL A 44 -2.37 0.54 0.10
C VAL A 44 -2.94 1.58 1.05
N MET A 45 -2.70 2.86 0.75
CA MET A 45 -3.26 3.97 1.51
C MET A 45 -4.58 4.43 0.85
N GLU A 46 -5.69 4.10 1.49
CA GLU A 46 -7.00 4.61 1.11
C GLU A 46 -7.34 5.81 2.01
N ILE A 47 -7.39 7.00 1.43
CA ILE A 47 -7.65 8.25 2.15
C ILE A 47 -9.16 8.54 2.07
N ASP A 48 -9.81 8.79 3.23
CA ASP A 48 -11.26 9.02 3.33
C ASP A 48 -11.71 10.19 2.45
N SER A 49 -10.93 11.27 2.44
CA SER A 49 -11.13 12.42 1.54
C SER A 49 -9.79 13.06 1.24
N SER A 50 -9.36 13.00 -0.01
CA SER A 50 -8.07 13.58 -0.43
C SER A 50 -8.12 15.10 -0.61
N THR A 51 -9.32 15.70 -0.70
CA THR A 51 -9.51 17.14 -0.87
C THR A 51 -10.62 17.63 0.04
N VAL A 52 -10.33 18.66 0.84
CA VAL A 52 -11.32 19.27 1.74
C VAL A 52 -11.40 20.78 1.52
N ASP A 53 -12.57 21.36 1.79
CA ASP A 53 -12.75 22.81 1.87
C ASP A 53 -12.82 23.19 3.36
N LEU A 54 -11.84 23.98 3.80
CA LEU A 54 -11.73 24.44 5.19
C LEU A 54 -12.49 25.76 5.42
N GLY A 55 -13.20 26.25 4.40
CA GLY A 55 -14.00 27.45 4.48
C GLY A 55 -13.17 28.74 4.54
N THR A 56 -13.66 29.68 5.31
CA THR A 56 -13.12 31.05 5.40
C THR A 56 -12.60 31.33 6.79
N ILE A 57 -11.40 31.92 6.89
CA ILE A 57 -10.77 32.34 8.16
C ILE A 57 -10.25 33.77 8.05
N MET A 58 -9.94 34.39 9.18
CA MET A 58 -9.29 35.71 9.20
C MET A 58 -7.78 35.57 9.09
N GLN A 59 -7.13 36.56 8.48
CA GLN A 59 -5.67 36.64 8.42
C GLN A 59 -5.08 36.65 9.84
N GLY A 60 -4.13 35.77 10.10
CA GLY A 60 -3.52 35.57 11.41
C GLY A 60 -4.03 34.33 12.14
N ASP A 61 -5.20 33.81 11.75
CA ASP A 61 -5.74 32.58 12.34
C ASP A 61 -4.91 31.35 11.97
N THR A 62 -5.01 30.36 12.82
CA THR A 62 -4.43 29.03 12.58
C THR A 62 -5.55 27.99 12.59
N ILE A 63 -5.63 27.19 11.54
CA ILE A 63 -6.58 26.09 11.44
C ILE A 63 -5.85 24.75 11.39
N MET A 64 -6.47 23.73 11.94
CA MET A 64 -5.95 22.36 11.93
C MET A 64 -7.00 21.43 11.32
N HIS A 65 -6.54 20.50 10.45
CA HIS A 65 -7.38 19.48 9.87
C HIS A 65 -6.67 18.12 9.92
N VAL A 66 -7.45 17.06 10.10
CA VAL A 66 -6.95 15.68 10.16
C VAL A 66 -7.50 14.90 8.96
N TYR A 67 -6.61 14.43 8.11
CA TYR A 67 -6.92 13.45 7.09
C TYR A 67 -6.75 12.05 7.67
N ASN A 68 -7.81 11.26 7.66
CA ASN A 68 -7.74 9.86 8.04
C ASN A 68 -7.54 9.01 6.80
N PHE A 69 -6.79 7.92 6.95
CA PHE A 69 -6.62 6.89 5.94
C PHE A 69 -6.71 5.50 6.55
N LYS A 70 -6.98 4.51 5.71
CA LYS A 70 -6.97 3.09 6.06
C LYS A 70 -5.92 2.39 5.23
N ASN A 71 -5.20 1.46 5.82
CA ASN A 71 -4.36 0.53 5.06
C ASN A 71 -5.24 -0.62 4.55
N THR A 72 -5.61 -0.58 3.28
CA THR A 72 -6.40 -1.63 2.62
C THR A 72 -5.53 -2.67 1.92
N GLY A 73 -4.21 -2.53 2.02
CA GLY A 73 -3.25 -3.51 1.53
C GLY A 73 -3.05 -4.69 2.48
N ASN A 74 -2.10 -5.54 2.16
CA ASN A 74 -1.79 -6.77 2.90
C ASN A 74 -0.43 -6.75 3.63
N MET A 75 0.26 -5.58 3.64
CA MET A 75 1.51 -5.33 4.35
C MET A 75 1.39 -4.10 5.24
N PRO A 76 2.17 -3.99 6.33
CA PRO A 76 2.21 -2.78 7.14
C PRO A 76 2.58 -1.54 6.32
N LEU A 77 1.78 -0.47 6.47
CA LEU A 77 1.99 0.82 5.82
C LEU A 77 2.84 1.71 6.72
N VAL A 78 3.96 2.18 6.18
CA VAL A 78 4.91 3.06 6.87
C VAL A 78 4.99 4.39 6.14
N LEU A 79 4.65 5.48 6.85
CA LEU A 79 4.89 6.84 6.39
C LEU A 79 6.34 7.23 6.69
N SER A 80 7.12 7.49 5.65
CA SER A 80 8.53 7.92 5.81
C SER A 80 8.66 9.42 6.00
N ASN A 81 7.83 10.20 5.31
CA ASN A 81 7.85 11.66 5.38
C ASN A 81 6.50 12.26 4.95
N VAL A 82 6.22 13.49 5.38
CA VAL A 82 5.07 14.27 4.90
C VAL A 82 5.51 15.72 4.68
N ASN A 83 5.37 16.19 3.43
CA ASN A 83 5.79 17.51 3.01
C ASN A 83 4.60 18.36 2.58
N ALA A 84 4.56 19.61 3.02
CA ALA A 84 3.59 20.59 2.56
C ALA A 84 4.18 21.47 1.43
N SER A 85 3.32 21.93 0.54
CA SER A 85 3.68 22.81 -0.58
C SER A 85 4.15 24.21 -0.16
N CYS A 86 4.02 24.58 1.11
CA CYS A 86 4.51 25.85 1.65
C CYS A 86 4.91 25.73 3.12
N GLY A 87 5.82 26.59 3.58
CA GLY A 87 6.20 26.69 4.99
C GLY A 87 5.09 27.22 5.93
N CYS A 88 3.92 27.62 5.38
CA CYS A 88 2.76 28.04 6.14
C CYS A 88 1.90 26.84 6.63
N THR A 89 2.24 25.62 6.20
CA THR A 89 1.56 24.38 6.57
C THR A 89 2.57 23.45 7.24
N THR A 90 2.29 23.04 8.46
CA THR A 90 3.11 22.10 9.22
C THR A 90 2.37 20.78 9.33
N PRO A 91 2.85 19.70 8.69
CA PRO A 91 2.22 18.39 8.82
C PRO A 91 2.75 17.61 10.03
N SER A 92 1.89 16.76 10.57
CA SER A 92 2.27 15.65 11.46
C SER A 92 1.50 14.40 11.04
N TYR A 93 1.96 13.21 11.43
CA TYR A 93 1.40 11.95 10.91
C TYR A 93 1.70 10.78 11.83
N SER A 94 0.99 9.66 11.63
CA SER A 94 1.24 8.39 12.32
C SER A 94 2.68 7.95 12.10
N LYS A 95 3.45 7.82 13.18
CA LYS A 95 4.86 7.40 13.13
C LYS A 95 5.01 5.88 13.16
N GLU A 96 4.08 5.20 13.80
CA GLU A 96 4.05 3.76 13.89
C GLU A 96 3.52 3.14 12.58
N PRO A 97 4.01 1.94 12.21
CA PRO A 97 3.47 1.20 11.08
C PRO A 97 1.98 0.92 11.26
N VAL A 98 1.18 1.22 10.24
CA VAL A 98 -0.27 0.96 10.22
C VAL A 98 -0.50 -0.44 9.67
N ALA A 99 -1.01 -1.36 10.49
CA ALA A 99 -1.26 -2.74 10.09
C ALA A 99 -2.35 -2.85 9.01
N PRO A 100 -2.41 -3.95 8.23
CA PRO A 100 -3.49 -4.22 7.31
C PRO A 100 -4.86 -4.10 8.00
N GLY A 101 -5.77 -3.32 7.40
CA GLY A 101 -7.10 -3.04 7.93
C GLY A 101 -7.18 -1.92 8.97
N GLU A 102 -6.05 -1.48 9.53
CA GLU A 102 -5.99 -0.42 10.53
C GLU A 102 -6.01 0.98 9.89
N ARG A 103 -6.24 1.99 10.73
CA ARG A 103 -6.33 3.40 10.34
C ARG A 103 -5.12 4.18 10.84
N GLY A 104 -4.70 5.16 10.03
CA GLY A 104 -3.70 6.16 10.38
C GLY A 104 -4.23 7.57 10.08
N PHE A 105 -3.40 8.57 10.37
CA PHE A 105 -3.76 9.96 10.14
C PHE A 105 -2.60 10.81 9.61
N ILE A 106 -2.97 11.89 8.94
CA ILE A 106 -2.10 13.01 8.58
C ILE A 106 -2.80 14.28 9.08
N THR A 107 -2.18 14.99 10.02
CA THR A 107 -2.69 16.26 10.53
C THR A 107 -1.95 17.39 9.83
N VAL A 108 -2.67 18.39 9.37
CA VAL A 108 -2.10 19.62 8.79
C VAL A 108 -2.49 20.81 9.65
N LYS A 109 -1.52 21.65 9.99
CA LYS A 109 -1.70 22.90 10.70
C LYS A 109 -1.32 24.05 9.77
N PHE A 110 -2.30 24.85 9.36
CA PHE A 110 -2.11 25.99 8.47
C PHE A 110 -2.16 27.30 9.25
N ASN A 111 -1.14 28.14 9.07
CA ASN A 111 -1.06 29.49 9.64
C ASN A 111 -1.30 30.51 8.53
N SER A 112 -2.34 31.32 8.67
CA SER A 112 -2.75 32.29 7.67
C SER A 112 -2.06 33.66 7.79
N LYS A 113 -1.08 33.83 8.70
CA LYS A 113 -0.34 35.09 8.87
C LYS A 113 0.32 35.50 7.55
N GLY A 114 0.01 36.72 7.09
CA GLY A 114 0.51 37.27 5.83
C GLY A 114 -0.03 36.56 4.57
N LYS A 115 -1.17 35.88 4.68
CA LYS A 115 -1.89 35.23 3.58
C LYS A 115 -3.21 35.95 3.36
N GLU A 116 -3.70 35.97 2.10
CA GLU A 116 -5.00 36.54 1.76
C GLU A 116 -5.61 35.86 0.54
N GLY A 117 -6.93 35.89 0.43
CA GLY A 117 -7.69 35.38 -0.69
C GLY A 117 -7.83 33.86 -0.68
N LYS A 118 -8.32 33.33 -1.80
CA LYS A 118 -8.55 31.89 -2.00
C LYS A 118 -7.25 31.16 -2.31
N MET A 119 -7.01 30.10 -1.59
CA MET A 119 -5.82 29.27 -1.75
C MET A 119 -6.17 27.79 -1.84
N ASN A 120 -5.36 27.06 -2.61
CA ASN A 120 -5.33 25.60 -2.61
C ASN A 120 -3.94 25.17 -2.15
N LYS A 121 -3.88 24.33 -1.13
CA LYS A 121 -2.64 23.82 -0.53
C LYS A 121 -2.59 22.33 -0.64
N THR A 122 -1.41 21.80 -0.95
CA THR A 122 -1.16 20.38 -1.16
C THR A 122 -0.17 19.90 -0.12
N VAL A 123 -0.40 18.69 0.38
CA VAL A 123 0.48 17.95 1.28
C VAL A 123 0.71 16.58 0.70
N THR A 124 1.97 16.20 0.52
CA THR A 124 2.36 14.89 -0.02
C THR A 124 2.94 14.03 1.08
N ALA A 125 2.34 12.87 1.29
CA ALA A 125 2.80 11.84 2.21
C ALA A 125 3.56 10.78 1.42
N PHE A 126 4.80 10.51 1.81
CA PHE A 126 5.64 9.46 1.24
C PHE A 126 5.53 8.22 2.11
N ALA A 127 5.15 7.11 1.48
CA ALA A 127 4.95 5.84 2.14
C ALA A 127 5.56 4.69 1.31
N ASN A 128 5.62 3.50 1.89
CA ASN A 128 6.01 2.28 1.18
C ASN A 128 4.91 1.72 0.26
N THR A 129 3.96 2.56 -0.16
CA THR A 129 2.88 2.26 -1.13
C THR A 129 3.37 2.30 -2.58
N ARG A 130 2.50 1.93 -3.51
CA ARG A 130 2.73 2.04 -4.95
C ARG A 130 1.54 2.75 -5.61
N PRO A 131 1.70 4.02 -6.06
CA PRO A 131 2.90 4.87 -5.97
C PRO A 131 3.29 5.22 -4.52
N ALA A 132 4.53 5.67 -4.31
CA ALA A 132 5.04 6.01 -2.97
C ALA A 132 4.50 7.35 -2.46
N ASP A 133 4.11 8.24 -3.35
CA ASP A 133 3.56 9.57 -3.06
C ASP A 133 2.03 9.52 -2.99
N ASN A 134 1.51 9.94 -1.85
CA ASN A 134 0.08 10.02 -1.57
C ASN A 134 -0.26 11.47 -1.23
N THR A 135 -1.14 12.10 -2.01
CA THR A 135 -1.37 13.53 -1.93
C THR A 135 -2.75 13.85 -1.36
N VAL A 136 -2.78 14.77 -0.41
CA VAL A 136 -4.00 15.41 0.10
C VAL A 136 -3.95 16.91 -0.16
N SER A 137 -5.09 17.55 -0.25
CA SER A 137 -5.18 18.99 -0.49
C SER A 137 -6.33 19.61 0.28
N PHE A 138 -6.20 20.91 0.57
CA PHE A 138 -7.30 21.70 1.13
C PHE A 138 -7.45 23.04 0.41
N LYS A 139 -8.68 23.48 0.32
CA LYS A 139 -9.06 24.84 -0.12
C LYS A 139 -9.36 25.67 1.11
N ILE A 140 -9.00 26.94 1.07
CA ILE A 140 -9.23 27.88 2.15
C ILE A 140 -9.29 29.31 1.62
N GLU A 141 -10.14 30.15 2.19
CA GLU A 141 -10.20 31.58 1.91
C GLU A 141 -9.76 32.34 3.15
N VAL A 142 -8.81 33.24 2.98
CA VAL A 142 -8.30 34.10 4.07
C VAL A 142 -8.74 35.53 3.83
N LEU A 143 -9.53 36.04 4.75
CA LEU A 143 -9.99 37.43 4.73
C LEU A 143 -9.02 38.33 5.51
N THR A 144 -8.79 39.51 4.98
CA THR A 144 -8.05 40.58 5.69
C THR A 144 -9.04 41.52 6.42
N PRO A 145 -8.70 42.02 7.61
CA PRO A 145 -9.50 43.06 8.26
C PRO A 145 -9.66 44.28 7.34
N LYS A 146 -10.87 44.75 7.19
CA LYS A 146 -11.08 46.04 6.51
C LYS A 146 -10.38 47.13 7.32
N LYS A 147 -9.52 47.89 6.67
CA LYS A 147 -8.96 49.12 7.22
C LYS A 147 -10.04 50.17 7.40
#